data_2bf733e73b27fa353f22e2f1342e5444
#
_entry.id   2bf733e73b27fa353f22e2f1342e5444
#
_cell.length_a   1.000
_cell.length_b   1.000
_cell.length_c   1.000
_cell.angle_alpha   90.00
_cell.angle_beta   90.00
_cell.angle_gamma   90.00
#
_symmetry.space_group_name_H-M   'P 1'
#
loop_
_entity.id
_entity.type
_entity.pdbx_description
1 polymer ?
#
loop_
_entity_poly.entity_id
_entity_poly.type
_entity_poly.pdbx_seq_one_letter_code
_entity_poly.pdbx_strand_id
1 'polypeptide(L)'
;MIYKTYLFEKLLSYCDNIQGVDEQVLDAHLQKHGLTLRADHRLFLLKYGNSTELLKFGFGDCTYALFEKYTSNPQRYLNDNLPDDTVFFGQEFTDGILCIDNQFGKIYDYESKELWGCFYEHIDALLFFCLVQYLREQKVLSAAELIILEKDEKEQFFKDHAAYHLVGLDNFSTKYFLKDNQLMCCRNISSGACAVAYLQGEVLNSIAEEGLLFKG
;
A
#
# COMPACT_ATOMS: atom_id res chain seq x y z
N MET A 1 12.70 -8.55 9.27
CA MET A 1 11.91 -9.38 8.33
C MET A 1 10.76 -10.13 9.03
N ILE A 2 11.00 -10.87 10.11
CA ILE A 2 9.98 -11.63 10.88
C ILE A 2 8.83 -10.73 11.38
N TYR A 3 9.14 -9.54 11.85
CA TYR A 3 8.17 -8.58 12.36
C TYR A 3 7.15 -8.09 11.31
N LYS A 4 7.59 -7.77 10.08
CA LYS A 4 6.68 -7.36 9.01
C LYS A 4 5.68 -8.47 8.68
N THR A 5 6.17 -9.70 8.52
CA THR A 5 5.33 -10.86 8.20
C THR A 5 4.24 -11.04 9.25
N TYR A 6 4.61 -11.00 10.53
CA TYR A 6 3.66 -11.13 11.62
C TYR A 6 2.61 -10.00 11.65
N LEU A 7 3.05 -8.74 11.48
CA LEU A 7 2.14 -7.59 11.41
C LEU A 7 1.11 -7.78 10.28
N PHE A 8 1.57 -8.17 9.10
CA PHE A 8 0.67 -8.42 7.98
C PHE A 8 -0.29 -9.57 8.24
N GLU A 9 0.17 -10.70 8.78
CA GLU A 9 -0.68 -11.84 9.13
C GLU A 9 -1.78 -11.44 10.10
N LYS A 10 -1.44 -10.66 11.12
CA LYS A 10 -2.43 -10.17 12.09
C LYS A 10 -3.44 -9.21 11.46
N LEU A 11 -3.01 -8.23 10.68
CA LEU A 11 -3.92 -7.31 10.00
C LEU A 11 -4.82 -8.05 9.00
N LEU A 12 -4.26 -8.98 8.24
CA LEU A 12 -5.00 -9.81 7.28
C LEU A 12 -6.02 -10.73 7.95
N SER A 13 -5.80 -11.18 9.18
CA SER A 13 -6.76 -12.01 9.89
C SER A 13 -8.08 -11.31 10.22
N TYR A 14 -8.13 -9.99 10.09
CA TYR A 14 -9.34 -9.17 10.23
C TYR A 14 -9.94 -8.75 8.86
N CYS A 15 -9.40 -9.28 7.78
CA CYS A 15 -9.92 -9.02 6.44
C CYS A 15 -10.73 -10.21 5.98
N ASP A 16 -12.00 -9.98 5.66
CA ASP A 16 -12.84 -10.95 5.01
C ASP A 16 -12.52 -11.04 3.51
N ASN A 17 -12.83 -12.18 2.89
CA ASN A 17 -12.79 -12.33 1.44
C ASN A 17 -11.43 -12.05 0.76
N ILE A 18 -10.33 -12.42 1.41
CA ILE A 18 -9.02 -12.40 0.76
C ILE A 18 -9.00 -13.49 -0.33
N GLN A 19 -8.86 -13.05 -1.58
CA GLN A 19 -8.90 -13.94 -2.74
C GLN A 19 -7.79 -13.59 -3.73
N GLY A 20 -7.04 -14.60 -4.14
CA GLY A 20 -6.05 -14.51 -5.20
C GLY A 20 -6.65 -14.80 -6.58
N VAL A 21 -5.85 -14.55 -7.59
CA VAL A 21 -6.13 -15.00 -8.96
C VAL A 21 -5.69 -16.46 -9.10
N ASP A 22 -6.46 -17.24 -9.84
CA ASP A 22 -6.03 -18.59 -10.22
C ASP A 22 -4.74 -18.52 -11.07
N GLU A 23 -3.77 -19.36 -10.74
CA GLU A 23 -2.46 -19.32 -11.39
C GLU A 23 -2.54 -19.58 -12.90
N GLN A 24 -3.39 -20.51 -13.34
CA GLN A 24 -3.56 -20.82 -14.76
C GLN A 24 -4.21 -19.65 -15.52
N VAL A 25 -5.15 -18.94 -14.88
CA VAL A 25 -5.78 -17.74 -15.45
C VAL A 25 -4.75 -16.64 -15.61
N LEU A 26 -3.95 -16.38 -14.58
CA LEU A 26 -2.89 -15.36 -14.66
C LEU A 26 -1.86 -15.70 -15.74
N ASP A 27 -1.35 -16.92 -15.76
CA ASP A 27 -0.32 -17.34 -16.71
C ASP A 27 -0.83 -17.32 -18.17
N ALA A 28 -2.07 -17.74 -18.39
CA ALA A 28 -2.70 -17.65 -19.72
C ALA A 28 -2.82 -16.20 -20.21
N HIS A 29 -3.18 -15.27 -19.30
CA HIS A 29 -3.24 -13.85 -19.61
C HIS A 29 -1.85 -13.29 -19.95
N LEU A 30 -0.86 -13.55 -19.12
CA LEU A 30 0.52 -13.09 -19.32
C LEU A 30 1.10 -13.59 -20.64
N GLN A 31 0.91 -14.89 -20.94
CA GLN A 31 1.36 -15.49 -22.19
C GLN A 31 0.68 -14.86 -23.40
N LYS A 32 -0.64 -14.70 -23.35
CA LYS A 32 -1.44 -14.13 -24.43
C LYS A 32 -1.01 -12.71 -24.82
N HIS A 33 -0.61 -11.92 -23.84
CA HIS A 33 -0.24 -10.51 -24.03
C HIS A 33 1.26 -10.24 -24.02
N GLY A 34 2.09 -11.30 -23.93
CA GLY A 34 3.56 -11.17 -23.93
C GLY A 34 4.10 -10.40 -22.73
N LEU A 35 3.42 -10.49 -21.58
CA LEU A 35 3.78 -9.77 -20.36
C LEU A 35 4.70 -10.60 -19.47
N THR A 36 5.66 -9.92 -18.86
CA THR A 36 6.50 -10.49 -17.80
C THR A 36 6.33 -9.68 -16.53
N LEU A 37 5.99 -10.35 -15.45
CA LEU A 37 5.87 -9.73 -14.12
C LEU A 37 7.09 -10.07 -13.26
N ARG A 38 7.44 -9.14 -12.39
CA ARG A 38 8.32 -9.43 -11.25
C ARG A 38 7.69 -10.52 -10.37
N ALA A 39 8.53 -11.28 -9.68
CA ALA A 39 8.07 -12.35 -8.81
C ALA A 39 7.15 -11.87 -7.68
N ASP A 40 7.44 -10.72 -7.10
CA ASP A 40 6.62 -10.10 -6.03
C ASP A 40 5.28 -9.58 -6.56
N HIS A 41 5.24 -8.98 -7.77
CA HIS A 41 3.98 -8.56 -8.41
C HIS A 41 3.10 -9.77 -8.75
N ARG A 42 3.69 -10.82 -9.33
CA ARG A 42 2.97 -12.07 -9.60
C ARG A 42 2.40 -12.67 -8.31
N LEU A 43 3.21 -12.74 -7.25
CA LEU A 43 2.77 -13.26 -5.94
C LEU A 43 1.66 -12.41 -5.32
N PHE A 44 1.72 -11.09 -5.46
CA PHE A 44 0.66 -10.19 -5.02
C PHE A 44 -0.67 -10.51 -5.71
N LEU A 45 -0.68 -10.65 -7.04
CA LEU A 45 -1.90 -11.01 -7.78
C LEU A 45 -2.42 -12.40 -7.40
N LEU A 46 -1.55 -13.40 -7.26
CA LEU A 46 -1.92 -14.76 -6.85
C LEU A 46 -2.49 -14.82 -5.43
N LYS A 47 -2.11 -13.92 -4.54
CA LYS A 47 -2.61 -13.90 -3.16
C LYS A 47 -3.80 -12.98 -2.95
N TYR A 48 -3.84 -11.85 -3.63
CA TYR A 48 -4.77 -10.76 -3.31
C TYR A 48 -5.55 -10.24 -4.50
N GLY A 49 -5.19 -10.57 -5.74
CA GLY A 49 -5.66 -9.91 -6.95
C GLY A 49 -7.19 -9.85 -7.12
N ASN A 50 -7.95 -10.76 -6.52
CA ASN A 50 -9.41 -10.76 -6.54
C ASN A 50 -10.04 -10.22 -5.23
N SER A 51 -9.23 -9.72 -4.29
CA SER A 51 -9.70 -9.14 -3.02
C SER A 51 -10.23 -7.72 -3.25
N THR A 52 -11.39 -7.59 -3.87
CA THR A 52 -11.93 -6.30 -4.30
C THR A 52 -12.09 -5.31 -3.16
N GLU A 53 -12.58 -5.74 -2.01
CA GLU A 53 -12.78 -4.86 -0.85
C GLU A 53 -11.47 -4.34 -0.26
N LEU A 54 -10.40 -5.14 -0.34
CA LEU A 54 -9.07 -4.75 0.12
C LEU A 54 -8.36 -3.83 -0.88
N LEU A 55 -8.46 -4.13 -2.19
CA LEU A 55 -7.66 -3.49 -3.21
C LEU A 55 -8.34 -2.31 -3.91
N LYS A 56 -9.62 -2.04 -3.59
CA LYS A 56 -10.32 -0.82 -3.98
C LYS A 56 -10.43 0.10 -2.77
N PHE A 57 -9.75 1.23 -2.84
CA PHE A 57 -9.70 2.21 -1.75
C PHE A 57 -10.05 3.61 -2.29
N GLY A 58 -11.16 4.13 -1.84
CA GLY A 58 -11.68 5.37 -2.40
C GLY A 58 -11.97 5.21 -3.90
N PHE A 59 -11.23 5.93 -4.75
CA PHE A 59 -11.28 5.77 -6.22
C PHE A 59 -10.13 4.92 -6.78
N GLY A 60 -9.18 4.51 -5.94
CA GLY A 60 -8.06 3.65 -6.36
C GLY A 60 -8.49 2.20 -6.56
N ASP A 61 -7.82 1.49 -7.47
CA ASP A 61 -8.08 0.08 -7.79
C ASP A 61 -6.79 -0.62 -8.21
N CYS A 62 -6.37 -1.62 -7.44
CA CYS A 62 -5.22 -2.48 -7.76
C CYS A 62 -5.63 -3.94 -7.96
N THR A 63 -6.89 -4.20 -8.34
CA THR A 63 -7.39 -5.54 -8.58
C THR A 63 -6.88 -6.15 -9.89
N TYR A 64 -6.88 -7.48 -9.95
CA TYR A 64 -6.59 -8.20 -11.19
C TYR A 64 -7.55 -7.82 -12.33
N ALA A 65 -8.82 -7.60 -12.04
CA ALA A 65 -9.79 -7.20 -13.06
C ALA A 65 -9.38 -5.89 -13.76
N LEU A 66 -8.83 -4.94 -13.01
CA LEU A 66 -8.31 -3.71 -13.59
C LEU A 66 -6.99 -3.98 -14.35
N PHE A 67 -6.08 -4.76 -13.78
CA PHE A 67 -4.85 -5.17 -14.44
C PHE A 67 -5.13 -5.84 -15.78
N GLU A 68 -6.02 -6.84 -15.81
CA GLU A 68 -6.43 -7.54 -17.03
C GLU A 68 -7.01 -6.59 -18.07
N LYS A 69 -7.90 -5.69 -17.66
CA LYS A 69 -8.53 -4.69 -18.52
C LYS A 69 -7.50 -3.81 -19.24
N TYR A 70 -6.55 -3.26 -18.48
CA TYR A 70 -5.56 -2.31 -19.03
C TYR A 70 -4.50 -3.01 -19.87
N THR A 71 -4.05 -4.18 -19.47
CA THR A 71 -3.03 -4.94 -20.18
C THR A 71 -3.57 -5.70 -21.40
N SER A 72 -4.87 -6.00 -21.43
CA SER A 72 -5.52 -6.56 -22.63
C SER A 72 -5.66 -5.56 -23.78
N ASN A 73 -5.76 -4.29 -23.49
CA ASN A 73 -5.93 -3.26 -24.51
C ASN A 73 -5.29 -1.93 -24.10
N PRO A 74 -3.94 -1.92 -24.01
CA PRO A 74 -3.21 -0.75 -23.51
C PRO A 74 -3.44 0.48 -24.37
N GLN A 75 -3.58 0.35 -25.69
CA GLN A 75 -3.82 1.49 -26.59
C GLN A 75 -5.13 2.22 -26.32
N ARG A 76 -6.10 1.52 -25.74
CA ARG A 76 -7.41 2.11 -25.42
C ARG A 76 -7.42 2.79 -24.05
N TYR A 77 -6.71 2.25 -23.08
CA TYR A 77 -6.79 2.65 -21.68
C TYR A 77 -5.57 3.42 -21.18
N LEU A 78 -4.43 3.18 -21.81
CA LEU A 78 -3.21 3.94 -21.58
C LEU A 78 -3.07 4.89 -22.78
N ASN A 79 -3.37 6.16 -22.61
CA ASN A 79 -3.28 7.14 -23.68
C ASN A 79 -1.88 7.23 -24.27
N ASP A 80 -0.88 6.79 -23.50
CA ASP A 80 0.53 6.73 -23.84
C ASP A 80 1.11 5.37 -23.41
N ASN A 81 2.23 4.97 -24.02
CA ASN A 81 2.98 3.82 -23.54
C ASN A 81 3.50 4.10 -22.14
N LEU A 82 3.43 3.10 -21.28
CA LEU A 82 4.12 3.17 -19.99
C LEU A 82 5.62 3.38 -20.20
N PRO A 83 6.32 3.96 -19.22
CA PRO A 83 7.78 4.05 -19.26
C PRO A 83 8.44 2.70 -19.50
N ASP A 84 9.57 2.70 -20.19
CA ASP A 84 10.35 1.48 -20.41
C ASP A 84 10.64 0.78 -19.06
N ASP A 85 10.73 -0.54 -19.10
CA ASP A 85 10.95 -1.37 -17.91
C ASP A 85 9.88 -1.28 -16.82
N THR A 86 8.69 -0.77 -17.12
CA THR A 86 7.56 -0.75 -16.17
C THR A 86 6.38 -1.60 -16.66
N VAL A 87 5.56 -2.02 -15.72
CA VAL A 87 4.30 -2.73 -15.99
C VAL A 87 3.16 -1.99 -15.26
N PHE A 88 1.98 -1.96 -15.88
CA PHE A 88 0.77 -1.47 -15.22
C PHE A 88 0.55 -2.23 -13.92
N PHE A 89 0.28 -1.50 -12.84
CA PHE A 89 0.02 -2.07 -11.53
C PHE A 89 -1.42 -1.82 -11.06
N GLY A 90 -1.92 -0.61 -11.25
CA GLY A 90 -3.22 -0.20 -10.78
C GLY A 90 -3.53 1.24 -11.11
N GLN A 91 -4.50 1.79 -10.41
CA GLN A 91 -4.95 3.16 -10.52
C GLN A 91 -5.05 3.77 -9.13
N GLU A 92 -4.62 4.99 -8.98
CA GLU A 92 -4.72 5.70 -7.71
C GLU A 92 -6.01 6.54 -7.65
N PHE A 93 -6.29 7.21 -6.53
CA PHE A 93 -7.58 7.88 -6.25
C PHE A 93 -7.85 9.13 -7.10
N THR A 94 -6.86 9.68 -7.82
CA THR A 94 -7.03 10.82 -8.75
C THR A 94 -7.07 10.39 -10.21
N ASP A 95 -7.32 9.10 -10.49
CA ASP A 95 -7.26 8.48 -11.81
C ASP A 95 -5.84 8.36 -12.41
N GLY A 96 -4.79 8.68 -11.64
CA GLY A 96 -3.40 8.44 -12.02
C GLY A 96 -3.11 6.96 -12.20
N ILE A 97 -2.26 6.64 -13.15
CA ILE A 97 -1.85 5.27 -13.44
C ILE A 97 -0.71 4.88 -12.50
N LEU A 98 -0.87 3.81 -11.76
CA LEU A 98 0.22 3.20 -11.02
C LEU A 98 0.96 2.21 -11.91
N CYS A 99 2.28 2.39 -12.04
CA CYS A 99 3.14 1.43 -12.69
C CYS A 99 4.28 0.98 -11.76
N ILE A 100 4.64 -0.29 -11.87
CA ILE A 100 5.74 -0.89 -11.10
C ILE A 100 6.97 -1.05 -11.99
N ASP A 101 8.13 -0.60 -11.53
CA ASP A 101 9.37 -0.85 -12.25
C ASP A 101 9.86 -2.30 -12.05
N ASN A 102 10.37 -2.89 -13.13
CA ASN A 102 10.81 -4.28 -13.15
C ASN A 102 12.16 -4.49 -12.44
N GLN A 103 12.95 -3.44 -12.25
CA GLN A 103 14.28 -3.54 -11.67
C GLN A 103 14.24 -3.53 -10.14
N PHE A 104 13.59 -2.52 -9.55
CA PHE A 104 13.60 -2.29 -8.10
C PHE A 104 12.27 -2.62 -7.41
N GLY A 105 11.16 -2.73 -8.16
CA GLY A 105 9.84 -3.00 -7.63
C GLY A 105 9.18 -1.80 -6.96
N LYS A 106 9.64 -0.60 -7.27
CA LYS A 106 9.01 0.65 -6.83
C LYS A 106 7.75 0.91 -7.65
N ILE A 107 6.75 1.46 -7.00
CA ILE A 107 5.49 1.82 -7.63
C ILE A 107 5.43 3.33 -7.78
N TYR A 108 5.25 3.78 -9.01
CA TYR A 108 5.22 5.18 -9.41
C TYR A 108 3.83 5.58 -9.87
N ASP A 109 3.47 6.81 -9.60
CA ASP A 109 2.38 7.46 -10.31
C ASP A 109 2.87 7.95 -11.67
N TYR A 110 2.09 7.65 -12.70
CA TYR A 110 2.37 7.99 -14.08
C TYR A 110 1.22 8.80 -14.66
N GLU A 111 1.46 10.06 -14.90
CA GLU A 111 0.51 10.98 -15.48
C GLU A 111 1.19 11.82 -16.59
N SER A 112 0.46 12.07 -17.67
CA SER A 112 0.91 12.98 -18.73
C SER A 112 2.31 12.66 -19.31
N LYS A 113 2.66 11.38 -19.43
CA LYS A 113 3.95 10.86 -19.94
C LYS A 113 5.14 11.02 -18.99
N GLU A 114 4.90 11.40 -17.76
CA GLU A 114 5.95 11.59 -16.76
C GLU A 114 5.71 10.72 -15.53
N LEU A 115 6.79 10.24 -14.94
CA LEU A 115 6.77 9.63 -13.62
C LEU A 115 6.72 10.74 -12.57
N TRP A 116 5.61 10.88 -11.88
CA TRP A 116 5.41 11.95 -10.88
C TRP A 116 6.10 11.68 -9.54
N GLY A 117 6.64 10.53 -9.36
CA GLY A 117 7.37 10.17 -8.15
C GLY A 117 7.06 8.78 -7.66
N CYS A 118 7.89 8.30 -6.74
CA CYS A 118 7.70 7.02 -6.10
C CYS A 118 6.55 7.12 -5.09
N PHE A 119 5.47 6.44 -5.36
CA PHE A 119 4.31 6.38 -4.45
C PHE A 119 4.50 5.35 -3.36
N TYR A 120 5.09 4.20 -3.71
CA TYR A 120 5.39 3.14 -2.76
C TYR A 120 6.75 2.53 -3.09
N GLU A 121 7.61 2.41 -2.10
CA GLU A 121 8.95 1.80 -2.27
C GLU A 121 8.87 0.31 -2.60
N HIS A 122 7.77 -0.36 -2.22
CA HIS A 122 7.54 -1.78 -2.43
C HIS A 122 6.05 -2.09 -2.44
N ILE A 123 5.66 -3.24 -2.99
CA ILE A 123 4.28 -3.76 -2.94
C ILE A 123 3.78 -3.88 -1.49
N ASP A 124 4.64 -4.24 -0.53
CA ASP A 124 4.27 -4.31 0.88
C ASP A 124 3.77 -2.95 1.43
N ALA A 125 4.37 -1.83 1.00
CA ALA A 125 3.93 -0.51 1.42
C ALA A 125 2.52 -0.18 0.89
N LEU A 126 2.24 -0.55 -0.37
CA LEU A 126 0.91 -0.41 -0.94
C LEU A 126 -0.10 -1.33 -0.22
N LEU A 127 0.25 -2.60 -0.03
CA LEU A 127 -0.63 -3.55 0.67
C LEU A 127 -0.92 -3.09 2.10
N PHE A 128 0.09 -2.56 2.81
CA PHE A 128 -0.10 -1.98 4.14
C PHE A 128 -1.06 -0.80 4.13
N PHE A 129 -0.90 0.09 3.16
CA PHE A 129 -1.84 1.21 2.97
C PHE A 129 -3.27 0.70 2.74
N CYS A 130 -3.46 -0.27 1.83
CA CYS A 130 -4.77 -0.87 1.57
C CYS A 130 -5.38 -1.49 2.83
N LEU A 131 -4.57 -2.25 3.61
CA LEU A 131 -5.01 -2.86 4.86
C LEU A 131 -5.45 -1.82 5.89
N VAL A 132 -4.67 -0.77 6.09
CA VAL A 132 -5.04 0.31 7.01
C VAL A 132 -6.34 0.99 6.59
N GLN A 133 -6.51 1.27 5.28
CA GLN A 133 -7.76 1.87 4.78
C GLN A 133 -8.95 0.93 4.97
N TYR A 134 -8.83 -0.33 4.56
CA TYR A 134 -9.86 -1.35 4.73
C TYR A 134 -10.29 -1.48 6.19
N LEU A 135 -9.35 -1.66 7.12
CA LEU A 135 -9.64 -1.84 8.53
C LEU A 135 -10.27 -0.58 9.18
N ARG A 136 -9.98 0.61 8.65
CA ARG A 136 -10.66 1.85 9.06
C ARG A 136 -12.10 1.89 8.54
N GLU A 137 -12.35 1.52 7.31
CA GLU A 137 -13.70 1.47 6.71
C GLU A 137 -14.56 0.43 7.44
N GLN A 138 -13.98 -0.73 7.80
CA GLN A 138 -14.64 -1.76 8.58
C GLN A 138 -14.76 -1.42 10.08
N LYS A 139 -14.26 -0.26 10.52
CA LYS A 139 -14.25 0.18 11.93
C LYS A 139 -13.47 -0.74 12.88
N VAL A 140 -12.61 -1.61 12.35
CA VAL A 140 -11.65 -2.40 13.13
C VAL A 140 -10.55 -1.48 13.70
N LEU A 141 -10.16 -0.47 12.90
CA LEU A 141 -9.32 0.64 13.35
C LEU A 141 -10.14 1.92 13.38
N SER A 142 -10.07 2.63 14.49
CA SER A 142 -10.72 3.94 14.67
C SER A 142 -9.70 5.01 15.05
N ALA A 143 -9.92 6.24 14.60
CA ALA A 143 -9.12 7.37 15.06
C ALA A 143 -9.49 7.72 16.49
N ALA A 144 -8.55 7.58 17.42
CA ALA A 144 -8.70 8.02 18.80
C ALA A 144 -8.41 9.52 18.91
N GLU A 145 -7.44 10.00 18.13
CA GLU A 145 -7.01 11.39 18.14
C GLU A 145 -6.49 11.79 16.75
N LEU A 146 -6.63 13.08 16.45
CA LEU A 146 -6.02 13.71 15.27
C LEU A 146 -5.37 15.01 15.71
N ILE A 147 -4.08 15.16 15.47
CA ILE A 147 -3.35 16.40 15.75
C ILE A 147 -2.69 16.93 14.48
N ILE A 148 -2.49 18.24 14.45
CA ILE A 148 -1.70 18.90 13.40
C ILE A 148 -0.39 19.33 14.05
N LEU A 149 0.73 18.96 13.43
CA LEU A 149 2.08 19.34 13.85
C LEU A 149 2.66 20.31 12.81
N GLU A 150 3.11 21.44 13.27
CA GLU A 150 3.89 22.36 12.48
C GLU A 150 5.31 21.78 12.21
N LYS A 151 6.07 22.42 11.33
CA LYS A 151 7.34 21.87 10.84
C LYS A 151 8.30 21.44 11.96
N ASP A 152 8.52 22.29 12.96
CA ASP A 152 9.46 22.00 14.05
C ASP A 152 8.95 20.90 14.98
N GLU A 153 7.65 20.90 15.27
CA GLU A 153 6.97 19.86 16.05
C GLU A 153 7.00 18.51 15.33
N LYS A 154 6.83 18.50 14.01
CA LYS A 154 6.96 17.31 13.16
C LYS A 154 8.36 16.73 13.21
N GLU A 155 9.40 17.58 13.11
CA GLU A 155 10.78 17.13 13.20
C GLU A 155 11.08 16.51 14.56
N GLN A 156 10.57 17.11 15.64
CA GLN A 156 10.71 16.58 16.98
C GLN A 156 9.92 15.27 17.15
N PHE A 157 8.69 15.21 16.66
CA PHE A 157 7.88 13.99 16.66
C PHE A 157 8.60 12.82 15.99
N PHE A 158 9.21 13.04 14.83
CA PHE A 158 9.95 11.99 14.11
C PHE A 158 11.19 11.51 14.88
N LYS A 159 11.89 12.40 15.58
CA LYS A 159 13.01 12.02 16.43
C LYS A 159 12.55 11.16 17.62
N ASP A 160 11.48 11.58 18.28
CA ASP A 160 10.94 10.92 19.48
C ASP A 160 10.34 9.54 19.16
N HIS A 161 9.87 9.35 17.93
CA HIS A 161 9.24 8.11 17.48
C HIS A 161 10.08 7.28 16.50
N ALA A 162 11.35 7.65 16.30
CA ALA A 162 12.22 6.98 15.32
C ALA A 162 12.32 5.46 15.54
N ALA A 163 12.36 5.00 16.79
CA ALA A 163 12.43 3.59 17.15
C ALA A 163 11.15 2.79 16.80
N TYR A 164 10.03 3.47 16.60
CA TYR A 164 8.71 2.89 16.31
C TYR A 164 8.31 2.98 14.84
N HIS A 165 9.18 3.54 14.01
CA HIS A 165 8.93 3.74 12.59
C HIS A 165 8.83 2.40 11.83
N LEU A 166 7.75 2.19 11.09
CA LEU A 166 7.55 1.03 10.25
C LEU A 166 8.28 1.21 8.91
N VAL A 167 9.60 1.20 8.96
CA VAL A 167 10.47 1.44 7.81
C VAL A 167 10.11 0.56 6.62
N GLY A 168 9.92 1.19 5.44
CA GLY A 168 9.56 0.53 4.18
C GLY A 168 8.07 0.17 4.07
N LEU A 169 7.21 0.70 4.98
CA LEU A 169 5.75 0.65 4.81
C LEU A 169 5.17 2.05 4.52
N ASP A 170 6.02 3.05 4.42
CA ASP A 170 5.63 4.42 4.08
C ASP A 170 5.13 4.50 2.63
N ASN A 171 4.26 5.48 2.38
CA ASN A 171 3.99 5.94 1.03
C ASN A 171 4.48 7.38 0.85
N PHE A 172 4.33 7.93 -0.35
CA PHE A 172 4.83 9.27 -0.71
C PHE A 172 4.38 10.38 0.25
N SER A 173 3.23 10.25 0.88
CA SER A 173 2.65 11.28 1.73
C SER A 173 2.56 10.90 3.21
N THR A 174 2.68 9.62 3.57
CA THR A 174 2.38 9.12 4.91
C THR A 174 3.50 8.24 5.44
N LYS A 175 3.94 8.55 6.66
CA LYS A 175 4.81 7.68 7.47
C LYS A 175 4.01 7.00 8.56
N TYR A 176 4.38 5.75 8.85
CA TYR A 176 3.69 4.94 9.85
C TYR A 176 4.61 4.60 11.01
N PHE A 177 4.07 4.75 12.22
CA PHE A 177 4.74 4.39 13.46
C PHE A 177 3.82 3.52 14.28
N LEU A 178 4.36 2.48 14.90
CA LEU A 178 3.60 1.60 15.78
C LEU A 178 4.25 1.59 17.15
N LYS A 179 3.55 2.14 18.14
CA LYS A 179 3.99 2.19 19.52
C LYS A 179 2.90 1.66 20.41
N ASP A 180 3.27 0.71 21.26
CA ASP A 180 2.33 0.00 22.12
C ASP A 180 1.16 -0.58 21.29
N ASN A 181 -0.06 -0.12 21.52
CA ASN A 181 -1.27 -0.50 20.79
C ASN A 181 -1.82 0.63 19.89
N GLN A 182 -0.97 1.56 19.49
CA GLN A 182 -1.36 2.70 18.64
C GLN A 182 -0.58 2.71 17.33
N LEU A 183 -1.31 2.72 16.22
CA LEU A 183 -0.75 2.99 14.90
C LEU A 183 -0.89 4.48 14.58
N MET A 184 0.24 5.16 14.47
CA MET A 184 0.30 6.58 14.13
C MET A 184 0.53 6.72 12.62
N CYS A 185 -0.41 7.40 11.95
CA CYS A 185 -0.35 7.71 10.53
C CYS A 185 -0.01 9.20 10.37
N CYS A 186 1.24 9.52 10.09
CA CYS A 186 1.70 10.89 9.92
C CYS A 186 1.68 11.28 8.44
N ARG A 187 0.61 11.97 8.02
CA ARG A 187 0.41 12.40 6.64
C ARG A 187 0.92 13.83 6.43
N ASN A 188 1.78 14.02 5.45
CA ASN A 188 2.20 15.34 5.03
C ASN A 188 1.01 16.14 4.49
N ILE A 189 0.88 17.39 4.97
CA ILE A 189 -0.03 18.41 4.45
C ILE A 189 0.80 19.57 3.93
N SER A 190 0.19 20.55 3.27
CA SER A 190 0.90 21.69 2.69
C SER A 190 1.81 22.41 3.71
N SER A 191 2.85 23.10 3.23
CA SER A 191 3.74 23.99 4.01
C SER A 191 4.66 23.33 5.05
N GLY A 192 4.95 22.03 4.93
CA GLY A 192 5.87 21.34 5.85
C GLY A 192 5.23 20.79 7.12
N ALA A 193 3.97 21.09 7.39
CA ALA A 193 3.19 20.52 8.47
C ALA A 193 2.75 19.07 8.17
N CYS A 194 2.33 18.34 9.19
CA CYS A 194 1.69 17.05 9.02
C CYS A 194 0.47 16.87 9.95
N ALA A 195 -0.47 16.04 9.48
CA ALA A 195 -1.55 15.53 10.30
C ALA A 195 -1.17 14.15 10.84
N VAL A 196 -1.24 13.95 12.13
CA VAL A 196 -1.00 12.67 12.79
C VAL A 196 -2.32 12.13 13.30
N ALA A 197 -2.77 11.02 12.71
CA ALA A 197 -3.91 10.27 13.20
C ALA A 197 -3.41 9.11 14.07
N TYR A 198 -3.88 9.05 15.30
CA TYR A 198 -3.64 7.95 16.23
C TYR A 198 -4.76 6.94 16.07
N LEU A 199 -4.47 5.79 15.49
CA LEU A 199 -5.43 4.71 15.28
C LEU A 199 -5.32 3.67 16.40
N GLN A 200 -6.46 3.20 16.87
CA GLN A 200 -6.60 2.16 17.87
C GLN A 200 -7.58 1.09 17.39
N GLY A 201 -7.45 -0.10 17.95
CA GLY A 201 -8.35 -1.21 17.65
C GLY A 201 -7.90 -2.51 18.30
N GLU A 202 -8.80 -3.47 18.36
CA GLU A 202 -8.55 -4.79 18.96
C GLU A 202 -7.35 -5.50 18.32
N VAL A 203 -7.20 -5.38 17.01
CA VAL A 203 -6.06 -5.95 16.28
C VAL A 203 -4.72 -5.42 16.79
N LEU A 204 -4.63 -4.13 17.13
CA LEU A 204 -3.39 -3.53 17.64
C LEU A 204 -3.14 -3.93 19.09
N ASN A 205 -4.20 -4.10 19.90
CA ASN A 205 -4.09 -4.62 21.26
C ASN A 205 -3.52 -6.05 21.24
N SER A 206 -4.00 -6.91 20.36
CA SER A 206 -3.49 -8.28 20.24
C SER A 206 -2.02 -8.34 19.83
N ILE A 207 -1.56 -7.43 18.97
CA ILE A 207 -0.16 -7.30 18.56
C ILE A 207 0.72 -6.89 19.77
N ALA A 208 0.23 -5.97 20.59
CA ALA A 208 0.95 -5.50 21.78
C ALA A 208 1.06 -6.58 22.87
N GLU A 209 -0.02 -7.32 23.14
CA GLU A 209 -0.08 -8.37 24.16
C GLU A 209 0.86 -9.54 23.85
N GLU A 210 1.07 -9.89 22.59
CA GLU A 210 2.00 -10.95 22.18
C GLU A 210 3.47 -10.56 22.35
N GLY A 211 3.77 -9.36 22.83
CA GLY A 211 5.12 -8.92 23.23
C GLY A 211 6.12 -8.80 22.09
N LEU A 212 5.62 -8.74 20.85
CA LEU A 212 6.41 -8.65 19.63
C LEU A 212 6.80 -7.22 19.28
N LEU A 213 6.30 -6.25 20.05
CA LEU A 213 6.61 -4.84 19.91
C LEU A 213 7.94 -4.54 20.61
N PHE A 214 8.99 -4.38 19.80
CA PHE A 214 10.24 -3.72 20.20
C PHE A 214 11.00 -4.34 21.38
N LYS A 215 11.44 -5.58 21.29
CA LYS A 215 12.71 -5.96 21.91
C LYS A 215 13.81 -5.61 20.91
N GLY A 216 14.17 -4.31 20.90
CA GLY A 216 15.36 -3.81 20.24
C GLY A 216 16.60 -4.13 21.05
#